data_9038addc84d499bccd945d973618c0dc
#
_entry.id   9038addc84d499bccd945d973618c0dc
#
_cell.length_a   1.000
_cell.length_b   1.000
_cell.length_c   1.000
_cell.angle_alpha   90.00
_cell.angle_beta   90.00
_cell.angle_gamma   90.00
#
_symmetry.space_group_name_H-M   'P 1'
#
loop_
_entity.id
_entity.type
_entity.pdbx_description
1 polymer ?
#
loop_
_entity_poly.entity_id
_entity_poly.type
_entity_poly.pdbx_seq_one_letter_code
_entity_poly.pdbx_strand_id
1 'polypeptide(L)'
;MWHVIDVDVTPAAREAVEYALMEAGALGTETNQREDDLLTVSAYFHDSPERERVSTALAEALRIYDLPTSSAREMNLREVPDQDWLGEWKKSWQPVAVGKRFIIAPPWAEIADARDRIVIRIEPGMAFGTGTHETTRLCLAAIENYFAGGSFLDIGTGTGILAIAAAKLFPTARVEAVDKDPQAVEIARENAQFNGVAHNIEFRVGSAEDATASADFVCANLTAEVISSVLPQLLGATCGRLVLSGILDVQLEALRARLHECGVSEPLEVMSDGEWVALIV
;
A
#
# COMPACT_ATOMS: atom_id res chain seq x y z
N MET A 1 22.71 9.33 -14.69
CA MET A 1 22.13 8.61 -15.86
C MET A 1 21.15 7.61 -15.26
N TRP A 2 19.90 7.63 -15.68
CA TRP A 2 18.85 6.75 -15.16
C TRP A 2 18.68 5.53 -16.06
N HIS A 3 18.33 4.42 -15.44
CA HIS A 3 18.00 3.18 -16.12
C HIS A 3 16.49 2.96 -16.06
N VAL A 4 15.87 2.69 -17.20
CA VAL A 4 14.42 2.45 -17.28
C VAL A 4 14.19 1.05 -17.82
N ILE A 5 13.38 0.27 -17.10
CA ILE A 5 12.87 -1.00 -17.61
C ILE A 5 11.43 -0.79 -18.06
N ASP A 6 11.16 -1.04 -19.31
CA ASP A 6 9.83 -1.07 -19.87
C ASP A 6 9.39 -2.54 -20.01
N VAL A 7 8.20 -2.85 -19.48
CA VAL A 7 7.60 -4.20 -19.58
C VAL A 7 6.23 -4.07 -20.20
N ASP A 8 6.00 -4.78 -21.31
CA ASP A 8 4.70 -4.86 -21.95
C ASP A 8 3.83 -5.92 -21.27
N VAL A 9 2.63 -5.52 -20.82
CA VAL A 9 1.78 -6.33 -19.97
C VAL A 9 0.33 -6.32 -20.43
N THR A 10 -0.40 -7.38 -20.14
CA THR A 10 -1.86 -7.33 -20.20
C THR A 10 -2.41 -6.42 -19.10
N PRO A 11 -3.59 -5.79 -19.27
CA PRO A 11 -4.19 -4.96 -18.23
C PRO A 11 -4.30 -5.65 -16.86
N ALA A 12 -4.63 -6.95 -16.84
CA ALA A 12 -4.73 -7.75 -15.62
C ALA A 12 -3.38 -7.97 -14.89
N ALA A 13 -2.25 -7.82 -15.60
CA ALA A 13 -0.93 -8.04 -15.01
C ALA A 13 -0.26 -6.74 -14.54
N ARG A 14 -0.88 -5.59 -14.75
CA ARG A 14 -0.31 -4.28 -14.42
C ARG A 14 0.24 -4.25 -12.99
N GLU A 15 -0.60 -4.54 -12.03
CA GLU A 15 -0.27 -4.43 -10.61
C GLU A 15 0.80 -5.43 -10.17
N ALA A 16 0.70 -6.67 -10.65
CA ALA A 16 1.72 -7.67 -10.38
C ALA A 16 3.10 -7.24 -10.89
N VAL A 17 3.14 -6.60 -12.06
CA VAL A 17 4.38 -6.12 -12.67
C VAL A 17 4.89 -4.86 -11.98
N GLU A 18 4.03 -3.91 -11.64
CA GLU A 18 4.40 -2.74 -10.84
C GLU A 18 5.00 -3.17 -9.49
N TYR A 19 4.35 -4.09 -8.79
CA TYR A 19 4.84 -4.66 -7.55
C TYR A 19 6.23 -5.31 -7.72
N ALA A 20 6.39 -6.18 -8.74
CA ALA A 20 7.65 -6.86 -9.00
C ALA A 20 8.81 -5.90 -9.29
N LEU A 21 8.54 -4.84 -10.06
CA LEU A 21 9.56 -3.84 -10.41
C LEU A 21 9.97 -3.01 -9.19
N MET A 22 9.03 -2.68 -8.30
CA MET A 22 9.33 -2.01 -7.04
C MET A 22 10.16 -2.92 -6.12
N GLU A 23 9.81 -4.20 -5.96
CA GLU A 23 10.59 -5.19 -5.21
C GLU A 23 12.01 -5.38 -5.80
N ALA A 24 12.16 -5.24 -7.12
CA ALA A 24 13.46 -5.27 -7.77
C ALA A 24 14.31 -4.02 -7.52
N GLY A 25 13.74 -2.99 -6.86
CA GLY A 25 14.43 -1.76 -6.48
C GLY A 25 14.14 -0.57 -7.38
N ALA A 26 13.04 -0.58 -8.13
CA ALA A 26 12.59 0.61 -8.84
C ALA A 26 12.23 1.73 -7.87
N LEU A 27 12.52 2.95 -8.25
CA LEU A 27 12.17 4.16 -7.48
C LEU A 27 10.76 4.66 -7.77
N GLY A 28 10.18 4.17 -8.85
CA GLY A 28 8.81 4.47 -9.26
C GLY A 28 8.46 3.78 -10.56
N THR A 29 7.16 3.66 -10.83
CA THR A 29 6.62 3.09 -12.07
C THR A 29 5.66 4.06 -12.72
N GLU A 30 5.56 3.99 -14.04
CA GLU A 30 4.59 4.71 -14.88
C GLU A 30 3.94 3.71 -15.83
N THR A 31 2.62 3.80 -15.99
CA THR A 31 1.89 2.93 -16.92
C THR A 31 1.29 3.73 -18.06
N ASN A 32 1.63 3.35 -19.27
CA ASN A 32 1.15 3.97 -20.50
C ASN A 32 0.35 2.98 -21.32
N GLN A 33 -0.77 3.44 -21.91
CA GLN A 33 -1.60 2.63 -22.78
C GLN A 33 -0.98 2.51 -24.18
N ARG A 34 -1.07 1.32 -24.78
CA ARG A 34 -0.64 1.04 -26.15
C ARG A 34 -1.83 0.93 -27.10
N GLU A 35 -1.55 0.97 -28.40
CA GLU A 35 -2.57 0.82 -29.46
C GLU A 35 -3.13 -0.62 -29.58
N ASP A 36 -2.45 -1.62 -28.99
CA ASP A 36 -2.74 -3.05 -29.12
C ASP A 36 -3.38 -3.69 -27.87
N ASP A 37 -4.15 -2.91 -27.10
CA ASP A 37 -4.79 -3.31 -25.84
C ASP A 37 -3.80 -3.80 -24.75
N LEU A 38 -2.52 -3.57 -24.92
CA LEU A 38 -1.49 -3.79 -23.92
C LEU A 38 -1.18 -2.49 -23.17
N LEU A 39 -0.55 -2.65 -22.04
CA LEU A 39 0.04 -1.56 -21.28
C LEU A 39 1.56 -1.71 -21.30
N THR A 40 2.28 -0.59 -21.28
CA THR A 40 3.71 -0.59 -20.97
C THR A 40 3.89 -0.05 -19.57
N VAL A 41 4.45 -0.86 -18.69
CA VAL A 41 4.88 -0.43 -17.34
C VAL A 41 6.36 -0.06 -17.44
N SER A 42 6.68 1.21 -17.23
CA SER A 42 8.05 1.75 -17.18
C SER A 42 8.48 1.92 -15.74
N ALA A 43 9.59 1.31 -15.35
CA ALA A 43 10.16 1.43 -14.01
C ALA A 43 11.52 2.12 -14.04
N TYR A 44 11.74 3.04 -13.12
CA TYR A 44 12.92 3.91 -13.07
C TYR A 44 13.87 3.46 -11.96
N PHE A 45 15.17 3.31 -12.30
CA PHE A 45 16.22 2.88 -11.39
C PHE A 45 17.37 3.89 -11.40
N HIS A 46 17.97 4.13 -10.23
CA HIS A 46 19.17 4.97 -10.13
C HIS A 46 20.41 4.25 -10.69
N ASP A 47 20.55 2.97 -10.31
CA ASP A 47 21.64 2.11 -10.78
C ASP A 47 21.09 1.08 -11.77
N SER A 48 21.96 0.55 -12.65
CA SER A 48 21.56 -0.46 -13.63
C SER A 48 21.03 -1.72 -12.92
N PRO A 49 19.74 -2.05 -13.04
CA PRO A 49 19.18 -3.21 -12.36
C PRO A 49 19.69 -4.51 -12.98
N GLU A 50 19.95 -5.51 -12.13
CA GLU A 50 20.30 -6.85 -12.58
C GLU A 50 19.10 -7.51 -13.26
N ARG A 51 19.22 -7.79 -14.56
CA ARG A 51 18.14 -8.37 -15.37
C ARG A 51 17.59 -9.67 -14.76
N GLU A 52 18.43 -10.49 -14.17
CA GLU A 52 18.07 -11.76 -13.55
C GLU A 52 17.21 -11.55 -12.32
N ARG A 53 17.55 -10.57 -11.48
CA ARG A 53 16.76 -10.18 -10.31
C ARG A 53 15.37 -9.68 -10.70
N VAL A 54 15.28 -8.82 -11.71
CA VAL A 54 14.00 -8.30 -12.21
C VAL A 54 13.15 -9.45 -12.79
N SER A 55 13.75 -10.33 -13.60
CA SER A 55 13.03 -11.47 -14.17
C SER A 55 12.50 -12.44 -13.11
N THR A 56 13.24 -12.65 -12.03
CA THR A 56 12.83 -13.48 -10.89
C THR A 56 11.65 -12.85 -10.17
N ALA A 57 11.72 -11.54 -9.85
CA ALA A 57 10.64 -10.81 -9.21
C ALA A 57 9.35 -10.82 -10.06
N LEU A 58 9.46 -10.62 -11.37
CA LEU A 58 8.33 -10.70 -12.30
C LEU A 58 7.68 -12.08 -12.30
N ALA A 59 8.48 -13.15 -12.37
CA ALA A 59 7.94 -14.51 -12.38
C ALA A 59 7.24 -14.85 -11.05
N GLU A 60 7.79 -14.40 -9.92
CA GLU A 60 7.20 -14.61 -8.60
C GLU A 60 5.89 -13.81 -8.42
N ALA A 61 5.88 -12.54 -8.82
CA ALA A 61 4.67 -11.73 -8.74
C ALA A 61 3.55 -12.28 -9.62
N LEU A 62 3.83 -12.67 -10.86
CA LEU A 62 2.82 -13.30 -11.72
C LEU A 62 2.25 -14.58 -11.10
N ARG A 63 3.08 -15.38 -10.42
CA ARG A 63 2.62 -16.57 -9.69
C ARG A 63 1.74 -16.22 -8.50
N ILE A 64 2.09 -15.19 -7.72
CA ILE A 64 1.29 -14.72 -6.57
C ILE A 64 -0.09 -14.25 -7.01
N TYR A 65 -0.15 -13.54 -8.13
CA TYR A 65 -1.41 -13.01 -8.69
C TYR A 65 -2.16 -14.02 -9.58
N ASP A 66 -1.72 -15.29 -9.62
CA ASP A 66 -2.31 -16.37 -10.43
C ASP A 66 -2.40 -16.03 -11.94
N LEU A 67 -1.39 -15.32 -12.45
CA LEU A 67 -1.32 -14.87 -13.84
C LEU A 67 -0.33 -15.72 -14.65
N PRO A 68 -0.65 -16.03 -15.92
CA PRO A 68 0.28 -16.74 -16.77
C PRO A 68 1.51 -15.87 -17.09
N THR A 69 2.66 -16.51 -17.26
CA THR A 69 3.92 -15.82 -17.60
C THR A 69 3.84 -15.01 -18.91
N SER A 70 2.94 -15.36 -19.81
CA SER A 70 2.65 -14.62 -21.04
C SER A 70 1.95 -13.27 -20.83
N SER A 71 1.52 -12.99 -19.60
CA SER A 71 0.89 -11.71 -19.22
C SER A 71 1.89 -10.55 -19.14
N ALA A 72 3.19 -10.85 -18.91
CA ALA A 72 4.32 -9.94 -19.10
C ALA A 72 5.14 -10.43 -20.28
N ARG A 73 5.32 -9.56 -21.28
CA ARG A 73 5.92 -9.96 -22.56
C ARG A 73 7.35 -9.49 -22.69
N GLU A 74 7.56 -8.38 -23.36
CA GLU A 74 8.91 -7.85 -23.59
C GLU A 74 9.39 -7.02 -22.40
N MET A 75 10.64 -7.25 -22.00
CA MET A 75 11.35 -6.45 -21.02
C MET A 75 12.54 -5.77 -21.70
N ASN A 76 12.44 -4.46 -21.86
CA ASN A 76 13.45 -3.63 -22.50
C ASN A 76 14.13 -2.73 -21.46
N LEU A 77 15.47 -2.77 -21.42
CA LEU A 77 16.27 -1.85 -20.63
C LEU A 77 16.75 -0.72 -21.54
N ARG A 78 16.51 0.51 -21.16
CA ARG A 78 17.04 1.71 -21.82
C ARG A 78 17.71 2.65 -20.83
N GLU A 79 18.74 3.32 -21.28
CA GLU A 79 19.37 4.41 -20.52
C GLU A 79 18.73 5.74 -20.93
N VAL A 80 18.47 6.57 -19.91
CA VAL A 80 17.91 7.88 -20.14
C VAL A 80 18.89 8.92 -19.57
N PRO A 81 19.29 9.92 -20.39
CA PRO A 81 20.17 10.98 -19.93
C PRO A 81 19.58 11.69 -18.71
N ASP A 82 20.42 12.26 -17.87
CA ASP A 82 20.05 13.11 -16.73
C ASP A 82 19.36 14.42 -17.20
N GLN A 83 18.28 14.29 -17.93
CA GLN A 83 17.32 15.36 -18.08
C GLN A 83 16.38 15.25 -16.89
N ASP A 84 15.98 16.33 -16.30
CA ASP A 84 15.20 16.49 -15.05
C ASP A 84 13.98 15.54 -14.89
N TRP A 85 14.28 14.22 -15.05
CA TRP A 85 13.28 13.14 -14.92
C TRP A 85 12.69 13.10 -13.53
N LEU A 86 13.50 13.45 -12.53
CA LEU A 86 13.02 13.60 -11.17
C LEU A 86 11.99 14.72 -11.08
N GLY A 87 12.18 15.82 -11.81
CA GLY A 87 11.23 16.92 -11.90
C GLY A 87 9.98 16.54 -12.68
N GLU A 88 10.11 15.82 -13.80
CA GLU A 88 8.95 15.34 -14.58
C GLU A 88 8.17 14.26 -13.82
N TRP A 89 8.86 13.30 -13.21
CA TRP A 89 8.24 12.30 -12.33
C TRP A 89 7.54 12.97 -11.15
N LYS A 90 8.17 13.93 -10.50
CA LYS A 90 7.51 14.71 -9.43
C LYS A 90 6.26 15.44 -9.90
N LYS A 91 6.23 15.93 -11.13
CA LYS A 91 5.04 16.60 -11.70
C LYS A 91 3.89 15.63 -11.96
N SER A 92 4.15 14.34 -12.21
CA SER A 92 3.11 13.34 -12.40
C SER A 92 2.34 13.01 -11.11
N TRP A 93 2.97 13.25 -9.94
CA TRP A 93 2.35 13.04 -8.63
C TRP A 93 1.44 14.20 -8.25
N GLN A 94 0.15 14.03 -8.47
CA GLN A 94 -0.84 15.03 -8.10
C GLN A 94 -1.52 14.69 -6.78
N PRO A 95 -1.93 15.69 -5.97
CA PRO A 95 -2.73 15.45 -4.78
C PRO A 95 -4.04 14.74 -5.12
N VAL A 96 -4.35 13.68 -4.38
CA VAL A 96 -5.56 12.85 -4.58
C VAL A 96 -6.46 12.97 -3.35
N ALA A 97 -7.73 13.28 -3.58
CA ALA A 97 -8.74 13.26 -2.53
C ALA A 97 -9.18 11.80 -2.28
N VAL A 98 -9.16 11.38 -1.02
CA VAL A 98 -9.60 10.05 -0.59
C VAL A 98 -10.68 10.20 0.47
N GLY A 99 -11.82 9.52 0.27
CA GLY A 99 -12.99 9.71 1.11
C GLY A 99 -13.44 11.17 1.16
N LYS A 100 -14.01 11.57 2.27
CA LYS A 100 -14.47 12.96 2.52
C LYS A 100 -13.42 13.78 3.27
N ARG A 101 -12.53 13.13 4.03
CA ARG A 101 -11.67 13.76 5.03
C ARG A 101 -10.21 13.89 4.63
N PHE A 102 -9.71 13.12 3.65
CA PHE A 102 -8.29 13.07 3.36
C PHE A 102 -7.93 13.65 1.99
N ILE A 103 -6.74 14.23 1.91
CA ILE A 103 -5.99 14.52 0.68
C ILE A 103 -4.62 13.90 0.87
N ILE A 104 -4.25 13.00 -0.03
CA ILE A 104 -2.93 12.41 -0.07
C ILE A 104 -2.09 13.17 -1.09
N ALA A 105 -0.91 13.60 -0.71
CA ALA A 105 -0.04 14.39 -1.56
C ALA A 105 1.44 14.09 -1.30
N PRO A 106 2.31 14.23 -2.30
CA PRO A 106 3.75 14.19 -2.06
C PRO A 106 4.21 15.42 -1.25
N PRO A 107 5.37 15.37 -0.55
CA PRO A 107 5.84 16.47 0.30
C PRO A 107 6.00 17.80 -0.42
N TRP A 108 6.36 17.77 -1.71
CA TRP A 108 6.59 18.96 -2.56
C TRP A 108 5.32 19.56 -3.19
N ALA A 109 4.17 18.88 -3.13
CA ALA A 109 2.97 19.38 -3.76
C ALA A 109 2.38 20.57 -3.00
N GLU A 110 2.06 21.63 -3.74
CA GLU A 110 1.28 22.75 -3.21
C GLU A 110 -0.20 22.39 -3.22
N ILE A 111 -0.86 22.59 -2.09
CA ILE A 111 -2.31 22.39 -1.95
C ILE A 111 -2.95 23.75 -1.75
N ALA A 112 -3.48 24.29 -2.83
CA ALA A 112 -4.06 25.64 -2.84
C ALA A 112 -5.31 25.74 -1.95
N ASP A 113 -6.11 24.69 -1.84
CA ASP A 113 -7.32 24.63 -1.02
C ASP A 113 -7.55 23.21 -0.48
N ALA A 114 -7.18 23.01 0.76
CA ALA A 114 -7.47 21.76 1.46
C ALA A 114 -8.93 21.69 1.96
N ARG A 115 -9.62 22.82 2.03
CA ARG A 115 -10.94 22.97 2.68
C ARG A 115 -10.89 22.38 4.09
N ASP A 116 -11.89 21.53 4.43
CA ASP A 116 -11.94 20.84 5.74
C ASP A 116 -11.22 19.47 5.73
N ARG A 117 -10.34 19.22 4.74
CA ARG A 117 -9.65 17.92 4.59
C ARG A 117 -8.30 17.91 5.27
N ILE A 118 -8.00 16.76 5.83
CA ILE A 118 -6.69 16.45 6.44
C ILE A 118 -5.72 16.11 5.31
N VAL A 119 -4.65 16.89 5.19
CA VAL A 119 -3.58 16.60 4.24
C VAL A 119 -2.60 15.60 4.87
N ILE A 120 -2.37 14.50 4.16
CA ILE A 120 -1.37 13.50 4.50
C ILE A 120 -0.29 13.56 3.42
N ARG A 121 0.95 13.82 3.83
CA ARG A 121 2.10 13.90 2.95
C ARG A 121 2.87 12.60 3.00
N ILE A 122 2.96 11.92 1.86
CA ILE A 122 3.70 10.67 1.70
C ILE A 122 4.74 10.89 0.61
N GLU A 123 5.99 10.59 0.93
CA GLU A 123 7.04 10.57 -0.08
C GLU A 123 6.89 9.31 -0.92
N PRO A 124 6.66 9.44 -2.24
CA PRO A 124 6.60 8.29 -3.12
C PRO A 124 7.97 7.62 -3.17
N GLY A 125 8.03 6.34 -2.86
CA GLY A 125 9.30 5.62 -2.77
C GLY A 125 9.11 4.11 -2.73
N MET A 126 10.08 3.40 -2.17
CA MET A 126 10.15 1.94 -2.19
C MET A 126 9.17 1.22 -1.26
N ALA A 127 8.51 1.91 -0.32
CA ALA A 127 7.52 1.29 0.55
C ALA A 127 6.12 1.34 -0.07
N PHE A 128 5.35 0.26 0.09
CA PHE A 128 3.95 0.20 -0.33
C PHE A 128 3.08 1.19 0.46
N GLY A 129 2.06 1.76 -0.19
CA GLY A 129 1.10 2.65 0.46
C GLY A 129 1.28 4.12 0.08
N THR A 130 1.41 4.44 -1.21
CA THR A 130 1.48 5.82 -1.72
C THR A 130 0.13 6.57 -1.61
N GLY A 131 -0.95 5.86 -1.22
CA GLY A 131 -2.29 6.42 -1.00
C GLY A 131 -3.16 6.46 -2.25
N THR A 132 -2.63 6.15 -3.42
CA THR A 132 -3.40 6.13 -4.69
C THR A 132 -4.00 4.76 -4.97
N HIS A 133 -3.42 3.69 -4.42
CA HIS A 133 -3.89 2.32 -4.60
C HIS A 133 -5.27 2.10 -3.96
N GLU A 134 -6.12 1.32 -4.60
CA GLU A 134 -7.50 1.02 -4.18
C GLU A 134 -7.57 0.49 -2.75
N THR A 135 -6.68 -0.43 -2.40
CA THR A 135 -6.64 -1.03 -1.06
C THR A 135 -6.34 -0.01 0.04
N THR A 136 -5.45 0.94 -0.24
CA THR A 136 -5.14 2.04 0.69
C THR A 136 -6.33 2.98 0.82
N ARG A 137 -7.01 3.29 -0.30
CA ARG A 137 -8.23 4.12 -0.29
C ARG A 137 -9.34 3.48 0.53
N LEU A 138 -9.52 2.15 0.40
CA LEU A 138 -10.49 1.39 1.18
C LEU A 138 -10.18 1.45 2.68
N CYS A 139 -8.92 1.26 3.09
CA CYS A 139 -8.51 1.38 4.48
C CYS A 139 -8.73 2.81 5.02
N LEU A 140 -8.35 3.85 4.26
CA LEU A 140 -8.58 5.23 4.66
C LEU A 140 -10.06 5.55 4.82
N ALA A 141 -10.90 5.04 3.92
CA ALA A 141 -12.36 5.18 4.02
C ALA A 141 -12.91 4.43 5.25
N ALA A 142 -12.37 3.25 5.58
CA ALA A 142 -12.75 2.52 6.79
C ALA A 142 -12.32 3.28 8.06
N ILE A 143 -11.12 3.86 8.09
CA ILE A 143 -10.66 4.73 9.19
C ILE A 143 -11.60 5.92 9.36
N GLU A 144 -11.97 6.59 8.28
CA GLU A 144 -12.88 7.73 8.28
C GLU A 144 -14.26 7.39 8.86
N ASN A 145 -14.79 6.22 8.50
CA ASN A 145 -16.15 5.82 8.83
C ASN A 145 -16.28 5.18 10.23
N TYR A 146 -15.24 4.46 10.68
CA TYR A 146 -15.37 3.57 11.83
C TYR A 146 -14.39 3.82 12.97
N PHE A 147 -13.26 4.50 12.72
CA PHE A 147 -12.34 4.83 13.82
C PHE A 147 -12.86 6.03 14.59
N ALA A 148 -13.14 5.84 15.88
CA ALA A 148 -13.70 6.86 16.77
C ALA A 148 -12.69 7.36 17.81
N GLY A 149 -11.40 7.13 17.60
CA GLY A 149 -10.34 7.38 18.59
C GLY A 149 -10.06 6.14 19.46
N GLY A 150 -9.31 6.32 20.55
CA GLY A 150 -8.85 5.20 21.36
C GLY A 150 -7.50 4.66 20.91
N SER A 151 -7.38 3.37 20.67
CA SER A 151 -6.15 2.72 20.21
C SER A 151 -6.26 2.22 18.78
N PHE A 152 -5.20 2.46 18.00
CA PHE A 152 -5.09 2.08 16.59
C PHE A 152 -3.81 1.27 16.38
N LEU A 153 -3.90 0.17 15.63
CA LEU A 153 -2.77 -0.67 15.28
C LEU A 153 -2.74 -0.87 13.76
N ASP A 154 -1.62 -0.50 13.14
CA ASP A 154 -1.33 -0.67 11.72
C ASP A 154 -0.34 -1.82 11.53
N ILE A 155 -0.79 -2.94 10.95
CA ILE A 155 0.03 -4.12 10.69
C ILE A 155 0.43 -4.16 9.21
N GLY A 156 1.73 -4.20 8.97
CA GLY A 156 2.29 -3.99 7.62
C GLY A 156 2.18 -2.54 7.22
N THR A 157 2.71 -1.65 8.07
CA THR A 157 2.47 -0.20 7.95
C THR A 157 3.02 0.43 6.67
N GLY A 158 4.04 -0.18 6.03
CA GLY A 158 4.64 0.31 4.80
C GLY A 158 5.11 1.77 4.93
N THR A 159 4.48 2.67 4.18
CA THR A 159 4.76 4.13 4.25
C THR A 159 4.26 4.80 5.54
N GLY A 160 3.51 4.11 6.38
CA GLY A 160 2.89 4.67 7.58
C GLY A 160 1.58 5.43 7.33
N ILE A 161 1.05 5.42 6.11
CA ILE A 161 -0.07 6.27 5.72
C ILE A 161 -1.32 6.07 6.58
N LEU A 162 -1.65 4.82 6.97
CA LEU A 162 -2.84 4.52 7.77
C LEU A 162 -2.65 4.96 9.22
N ALA A 163 -1.49 4.71 9.81
CA ALA A 163 -1.13 5.19 11.14
C ALA A 163 -1.12 6.73 11.20
N ILE A 164 -0.56 7.39 10.18
CA ILE A 164 -0.55 8.86 10.06
C ILE A 164 -1.99 9.38 9.93
N ALA A 165 -2.85 8.73 9.14
CA ALA A 165 -4.26 9.11 9.01
C ALA A 165 -4.98 9.03 10.35
N ALA A 166 -4.82 7.94 11.10
CA ALA A 166 -5.41 7.75 12.43
C ALA A 166 -4.93 8.81 13.42
N ALA A 167 -3.62 9.07 13.48
CA ALA A 167 -3.02 10.07 14.36
C ALA A 167 -3.45 11.51 14.04
N LYS A 168 -3.61 11.85 12.76
CA LYS A 168 -4.12 13.17 12.36
C LYS A 168 -5.61 13.33 12.62
N LEU A 169 -6.39 12.27 12.45
CA LEU A 169 -7.83 12.29 12.66
C LEU A 169 -8.17 12.41 14.16
N PHE A 170 -7.41 11.72 14.99
CA PHE A 170 -7.57 11.72 16.45
C PHE A 170 -6.22 11.92 17.14
N PRO A 171 -5.80 13.18 17.39
CA PRO A 171 -4.47 13.47 17.96
C PRO A 171 -4.22 12.90 19.37
N THR A 172 -5.25 12.46 20.06
CA THR A 172 -5.16 11.82 21.40
C THR A 172 -5.19 10.29 21.33
N ALA A 173 -5.36 9.71 20.14
CA ALA A 173 -5.35 8.27 19.98
C ALA A 173 -3.94 7.70 20.24
N ARG A 174 -3.89 6.50 20.82
CA ARG A 174 -2.65 5.72 20.90
C ARG A 174 -2.49 4.95 19.61
N VAL A 175 -1.52 5.32 18.79
CA VAL A 175 -1.27 4.71 17.48
C VAL A 175 0.01 3.90 17.54
N GLU A 176 -0.05 2.65 17.10
CA GLU A 176 1.08 1.76 16.91
C GLU A 176 1.16 1.35 15.44
N ALA A 177 2.36 1.37 14.87
CA ALA A 177 2.65 1.02 13.49
C ALA A 177 3.75 -0.05 13.45
N VAL A 178 3.46 -1.19 12.83
CA VAL A 178 4.33 -2.36 12.84
C VAL A 178 4.59 -2.83 11.42
N ASP A 179 5.85 -3.12 11.11
CA ASP A 179 6.24 -3.78 9.87
C ASP A 179 7.38 -4.76 10.11
N LYS A 180 7.43 -5.84 9.32
CA LYS A 180 8.52 -6.81 9.36
C LYS A 180 9.82 -6.25 8.78
N ASP A 181 9.68 -5.32 7.83
CA ASP A 181 10.81 -4.66 7.20
C ASP A 181 11.26 -3.44 8.02
N PRO A 182 12.49 -3.46 8.56
CA PRO A 182 13.04 -2.30 9.25
C PRO A 182 13.10 -1.04 8.38
N GLN A 183 13.27 -1.19 7.07
CA GLN A 183 13.32 -0.07 6.14
C GLN A 183 11.93 0.58 5.99
N ALA A 184 10.87 -0.21 5.91
CA ALA A 184 9.49 0.30 5.91
C ALA A 184 9.19 1.07 7.20
N VAL A 185 9.60 0.56 8.36
CA VAL A 185 9.43 1.25 9.66
C VAL A 185 10.13 2.62 9.67
N GLU A 186 11.33 2.72 9.11
CA GLU A 186 12.05 4.00 9.03
C GLU A 186 11.36 4.98 8.08
N ILE A 187 10.93 4.53 6.90
CA ILE A 187 10.14 5.33 5.94
C ILE A 187 8.84 5.83 6.59
N ALA A 188 8.13 4.97 7.31
CA ALA A 188 6.92 5.35 8.03
C ALA A 188 7.20 6.44 9.08
N ARG A 189 8.31 6.35 9.79
CA ARG A 189 8.75 7.34 10.78
C ARG A 189 9.06 8.69 10.12
N GLU A 190 9.78 8.68 9.00
CA GLU A 190 10.10 9.89 8.23
C GLU A 190 8.83 10.55 7.70
N ASN A 191 7.91 9.79 7.11
CA ASN A 191 6.62 10.30 6.67
C ASN A 191 5.80 10.89 7.85
N ALA A 192 5.81 10.25 9.01
CA ALA A 192 5.14 10.77 10.20
C ALA A 192 5.77 12.08 10.69
N GLN A 193 7.09 12.25 10.56
CA GLN A 193 7.79 13.52 10.83
C GLN A 193 7.31 14.63 9.87
N PHE A 194 7.27 14.37 8.56
CA PHE A 194 6.72 15.31 7.57
C PHE A 194 5.29 15.74 7.89
N ASN A 195 4.53 14.84 8.48
CA ASN A 195 3.14 15.07 8.87
C ASN A 195 2.97 15.68 10.26
N GLY A 196 4.06 15.85 11.04
CA GLY A 196 4.03 16.41 12.39
C GLY A 196 3.41 15.51 13.45
N VAL A 197 3.26 14.21 13.18
CA VAL A 197 2.58 13.24 14.09
C VAL A 197 3.49 12.12 14.59
N ALA A 198 4.79 12.17 14.29
CA ALA A 198 5.72 11.11 14.70
C ALA A 198 5.76 10.87 16.23
N HIS A 199 5.48 11.89 17.03
CA HIS A 199 5.43 11.80 18.49
C HIS A 199 4.17 11.10 19.02
N ASN A 200 3.15 10.91 18.16
CA ASN A 200 1.89 10.25 18.50
C ASN A 200 1.83 8.79 18.01
N ILE A 201 2.87 8.31 17.34
CA ILE A 201 2.91 6.98 16.75
C ILE A 201 4.10 6.21 17.30
N GLU A 202 3.84 5.03 17.85
CA GLU A 202 4.87 4.07 18.23
C GLU A 202 5.20 3.18 17.03
N PHE A 203 6.44 3.26 16.55
CA PHE A 203 6.91 2.49 15.41
C PHE A 203 7.74 1.31 15.87
N ARG A 204 7.44 0.11 15.35
CA ARG A 204 8.11 -1.11 15.77
C ARG A 204 8.37 -2.05 14.60
N VAL A 205 9.57 -2.64 14.56
CA VAL A 205 9.85 -3.77 13.67
C VAL A 205 9.27 -5.02 14.29
N GLY A 206 8.41 -5.73 13.55
CA GLY A 206 7.74 -6.93 14.03
C GLY A 206 6.54 -7.34 13.18
N SER A 207 5.70 -8.17 13.75
CA SER A 207 4.49 -8.71 13.11
C SER A 207 3.28 -8.60 14.05
N ALA A 208 2.13 -9.12 13.60
CA ALA A 208 0.92 -9.21 14.43
C ALA A 208 1.13 -10.02 15.71
N GLU A 209 2.08 -10.96 15.73
CA GLU A 209 2.44 -11.78 16.90
C GLU A 209 3.11 -10.97 18.00
N ASP A 210 3.74 -9.86 17.63
CA ASP A 210 4.47 -8.99 18.54
C ASP A 210 3.59 -7.86 19.11
N ALA A 211 2.29 -7.85 18.80
CA ALA A 211 1.35 -6.85 19.33
C ALA A 211 1.35 -6.91 20.87
N THR A 212 1.67 -5.79 21.50
CA THR A 212 1.83 -5.72 22.98
C THR A 212 0.51 -5.65 23.72
N ALA A 213 -0.55 -5.23 23.03
CA ALA A 213 -1.93 -5.15 23.55
C ALA A 213 -2.92 -5.17 22.38
N SER A 214 -4.16 -5.55 22.67
CA SER A 214 -5.24 -5.41 21.71
C SER A 214 -5.62 -3.94 21.50
N ALA A 215 -5.98 -3.59 20.27
CA ALA A 215 -6.38 -2.24 19.89
C ALA A 215 -7.88 -2.18 19.55
N ASP A 216 -8.48 -0.99 19.77
CA ASP A 216 -9.87 -0.71 19.43
C ASP A 216 -10.10 -0.74 17.91
N PHE A 217 -9.05 -0.46 17.13
CA PHE A 217 -9.10 -0.49 15.68
C PHE A 217 -7.77 -1.04 15.12
N VAL A 218 -7.85 -2.09 14.35
CA VAL A 218 -6.70 -2.73 13.70
C VAL A 218 -6.87 -2.65 12.19
N CYS A 219 -5.86 -2.18 11.49
CA CYS A 219 -5.76 -2.25 10.04
C CYS A 219 -4.65 -3.21 9.62
N ALA A 220 -4.94 -4.04 8.62
CA ALA A 220 -3.97 -4.88 7.92
C ALA A 220 -4.24 -4.79 6.41
N ASN A 221 -3.42 -3.99 5.72
CA ASN A 221 -3.44 -3.90 4.26
C ASN A 221 -2.33 -4.80 3.69
N LEU A 222 -2.62 -6.08 3.60
CA LEU A 222 -1.67 -7.15 3.25
C LEU A 222 -2.28 -8.06 2.19
N THR A 223 -1.48 -8.89 1.54
CA THR A 223 -2.04 -9.88 0.60
C THR A 223 -2.93 -10.89 1.32
N ALA A 224 -3.94 -11.43 0.64
CA ALA A 224 -4.88 -12.41 1.20
C ALA A 224 -4.16 -13.64 1.78
N GLU A 225 -3.05 -14.06 1.19
CA GLU A 225 -2.24 -15.17 1.68
C GLU A 225 -1.60 -14.85 3.04
N VAL A 226 -1.00 -13.66 3.16
CA VAL A 226 -0.39 -13.20 4.42
C VAL A 226 -1.48 -13.03 5.48
N ILE A 227 -2.58 -12.37 5.17
CA ILE A 227 -3.73 -12.22 6.08
C ILE A 227 -4.17 -13.60 6.60
N SER A 228 -4.39 -14.56 5.70
CA SER A 228 -4.84 -15.91 6.08
C SER A 228 -3.89 -16.60 7.03
N SER A 229 -2.58 -16.40 6.86
CA SER A 229 -1.54 -17.01 7.69
C SER A 229 -1.48 -16.42 9.11
N VAL A 230 -1.72 -15.11 9.27
CA VAL A 230 -1.63 -14.39 10.56
C VAL A 230 -3.01 -14.00 11.13
N LEU A 231 -4.10 -14.54 10.57
CA LEU A 231 -5.46 -14.16 10.95
C LEU A 231 -5.76 -14.37 12.43
N PRO A 232 -5.36 -15.50 13.08
CA PRO A 232 -5.58 -15.66 14.52
C PRO A 232 -4.91 -14.57 15.37
N GLN A 233 -3.73 -14.12 14.95
CA GLN A 233 -2.97 -13.05 15.62
C GLN A 233 -3.63 -11.69 15.41
N LEU A 234 -4.12 -11.39 14.20
CA LEU A 234 -4.87 -10.17 13.92
C LEU A 234 -6.15 -10.09 14.77
N LEU A 235 -6.90 -11.19 14.85
CA LEU A 235 -8.09 -11.29 15.70
C LEU A 235 -7.73 -11.11 17.18
N GLY A 236 -6.64 -11.74 17.65
CA GLY A 236 -6.16 -11.60 19.04
C GLY A 236 -5.68 -10.19 19.39
N ALA A 237 -5.13 -9.46 18.41
CA ALA A 237 -4.70 -8.07 18.55
C ALA A 237 -5.87 -7.05 18.48
N THR A 238 -7.10 -7.50 18.22
CA THR A 238 -8.28 -6.66 18.05
C THR A 238 -9.25 -6.81 19.23
N CYS A 239 -9.66 -5.70 19.84
CA CYS A 239 -10.75 -5.69 20.81
C CYS A 239 -11.98 -4.88 20.33
N GLY A 240 -11.90 -4.25 19.18
CA GLY A 240 -12.97 -3.49 18.55
C GLY A 240 -13.18 -3.91 17.10
N ARG A 241 -12.66 -3.16 16.14
CA ARG A 241 -12.82 -3.42 14.71
C ARG A 241 -11.51 -3.84 14.06
N LEU A 242 -11.60 -4.81 13.16
CA LEU A 242 -10.50 -5.26 12.31
C LEU A 242 -10.83 -4.95 10.85
N VAL A 243 -9.96 -4.22 10.18
CA VAL A 243 -10.03 -3.94 8.74
C VAL A 243 -8.96 -4.74 8.03
N LEU A 244 -9.39 -5.60 7.11
CA LEU A 244 -8.55 -6.44 6.27
C LEU A 244 -8.68 -5.96 4.82
N SER A 245 -7.59 -5.54 4.18
CA SER A 245 -7.55 -5.10 2.78
C SER A 245 -6.29 -5.62 2.09
N GLY A 246 -6.17 -5.38 0.77
CA GLY A 246 -5.15 -6.03 -0.06
C GLY A 246 -5.64 -7.37 -0.61
N ILE A 247 -6.96 -7.50 -0.76
CA ILE A 247 -7.67 -8.72 -1.12
C ILE A 247 -8.41 -8.45 -2.42
N LEU A 248 -8.21 -9.32 -3.42
CA LEU A 248 -9.02 -9.30 -4.64
C LEU A 248 -10.43 -9.86 -4.34
N ASP A 249 -11.42 -9.38 -5.07
CA ASP A 249 -12.81 -9.83 -4.94
C ASP A 249 -12.97 -11.36 -5.12
N VAL A 250 -12.19 -11.93 -6.03
CA VAL A 250 -12.12 -13.39 -6.26
C VAL A 250 -11.58 -14.19 -5.07
N GLN A 251 -10.85 -13.54 -4.16
CA GLN A 251 -10.28 -14.17 -2.94
C GLN A 251 -11.20 -14.03 -1.72
N LEU A 252 -12.27 -13.24 -1.82
CA LEU A 252 -13.17 -12.91 -0.72
C LEU A 252 -13.76 -14.13 -0.04
N GLU A 253 -14.29 -15.08 -0.82
CA GLU A 253 -14.95 -16.28 -0.27
C GLU A 253 -13.98 -17.21 0.48
N ALA A 254 -12.74 -17.33 -0.01
CA ALA A 254 -11.70 -18.09 0.68
C ALA A 254 -11.35 -17.46 2.04
N LEU A 255 -11.26 -16.12 2.09
CA LEU A 255 -10.97 -15.42 3.33
C LEU A 255 -12.16 -15.45 4.32
N ARG A 256 -13.41 -15.40 3.82
CA ARG A 256 -14.61 -15.61 4.65
C ARG A 256 -14.61 -16.99 5.30
N ALA A 257 -14.30 -18.03 4.54
CA ALA A 257 -14.18 -19.38 5.07
C ALA A 257 -13.10 -19.44 6.18
N ARG A 258 -11.95 -18.78 5.98
CA ARG A 258 -10.89 -18.71 6.97
C ARG A 258 -11.30 -17.95 8.23
N LEU A 259 -12.01 -16.82 8.11
CA LEU A 259 -12.59 -16.08 9.24
C LEU A 259 -13.55 -16.98 10.03
N HIS A 260 -14.41 -17.72 9.35
CA HIS A 260 -15.34 -18.65 9.99
C HIS A 260 -14.62 -19.77 10.77
N GLU A 261 -13.54 -20.34 10.22
CA GLU A 261 -12.67 -21.29 10.93
C GLU A 261 -12.07 -20.72 12.21
N CYS A 262 -11.80 -19.40 12.22
CA CYS A 262 -11.29 -18.67 13.37
C CYS A 262 -12.40 -18.23 14.35
N GLY A 263 -13.65 -18.62 14.11
CA GLY A 263 -14.79 -18.32 14.99
C GLY A 263 -15.52 -17.01 14.71
N VAL A 264 -15.19 -16.32 13.61
CA VAL A 264 -15.90 -15.13 13.15
C VAL A 264 -17.03 -15.55 12.24
N SER A 265 -18.28 -15.27 12.61
CA SER A 265 -19.45 -15.74 11.84
C SER A 265 -19.68 -14.95 10.57
N GLU A 266 -19.57 -13.59 10.68
CA GLU A 266 -19.80 -12.68 9.56
C GLU A 266 -18.93 -11.42 9.73
N PRO A 267 -18.35 -10.88 8.64
CA PRO A 267 -17.82 -9.54 8.63
C PRO A 267 -18.96 -8.52 8.75
N LEU A 268 -18.70 -7.37 9.38
CA LEU A 268 -19.70 -6.31 9.52
C LEU A 268 -20.06 -5.70 8.15
N GLU A 269 -19.04 -5.49 7.31
CA GLU A 269 -19.20 -4.86 6.01
C GLU A 269 -18.10 -5.28 5.05
N VAL A 270 -18.42 -5.29 3.77
CA VAL A 270 -17.46 -5.44 2.68
C VAL A 270 -17.50 -4.17 1.84
N MET A 271 -16.37 -3.48 1.76
CA MET A 271 -16.18 -2.33 0.90
C MET A 271 -15.42 -2.76 -0.36
N SER A 272 -15.71 -2.17 -1.52
CA SER A 272 -15.04 -2.49 -2.77
C SER A 272 -14.62 -1.24 -3.54
N ASP A 273 -13.49 -1.33 -4.24
CA ASP A 273 -12.98 -0.31 -5.14
C ASP A 273 -12.23 -1.03 -6.29
N GLY A 274 -12.80 -1.00 -7.51
CA GLY A 274 -12.34 -1.81 -8.63
C GLY A 274 -12.47 -3.31 -8.32
N GLU A 275 -11.40 -4.05 -8.49
CA GLU A 275 -11.29 -5.48 -8.17
C GLU A 275 -10.87 -5.77 -6.72
N TRP A 276 -10.64 -4.74 -5.92
CA TRP A 276 -10.18 -4.85 -4.55
C TRP A 276 -11.30 -4.72 -3.54
N VAL A 277 -11.16 -5.44 -2.45
CA VAL A 277 -12.12 -5.40 -1.34
C VAL A 277 -11.42 -5.15 0.00
N ALA A 278 -12.17 -4.57 0.94
CA ALA A 278 -11.83 -4.54 2.35
C ALA A 278 -12.96 -5.13 3.16
N LEU A 279 -12.61 -5.98 4.13
CA LEU A 279 -13.55 -6.56 5.09
C LEU A 279 -13.40 -5.82 6.42
N ILE A 280 -14.54 -5.46 7.02
CA ILE A 280 -14.62 -4.89 8.36
C ILE A 280 -15.28 -5.93 9.26
N VAL A 281 -14.50 -6.43 10.22
CA VAL A 281 -14.85 -7.48 11.18
C VAL A 281 -15.01 -6.90 12.57
#